data_a5241e757c2288e27000775847316806
#
_entry.id   a5241e757c2288e27000775847316806
#
_cell.length_a   1.000
_cell.length_b   1.000
_cell.length_c   1.000
_cell.angle_alpha   90.00
_cell.angle_beta   90.00
_cell.angle_gamma   90.00
#
_symmetry.space_group_name_H-M   'P 1'
#
loop_
_entity.id
_entity.type
_entity.pdbx_description
1 polymer ?
#
loop_
_entity_poly.entity_id
_entity_poly.type
_entity_poly.pdbx_seq_one_letter_code
_entity_poly.pdbx_strand_id
1 'polypeptide(L)'
;MAEFCPRVRAGSVEYRIIDHGPHWPPIVACTVDSFGTGKLADCVQPGACNTKERRLISMAKLRSMHDAIAEFVPDGASVALGLQLEQMIPFAAGHEIIRQHKRGLTLIGPISDILFDQLVGAGCAEKVIAAWVGNVMMGSAYNFRSAVEQDGLQVFNMTNFTLALALQAGAMGVPFLPTKSALGTDTVKGNHFFYQIFSPFEPKESLWAVRALNPDVTIVHVQRADAEGNAHCWGNFGVMLEGVRAAKRVIVVAEEIVAAEVISSDPNRTVIPGFLVNAVVECRYGAHPSPVQGYYSRDDDFFHEYHAETKKKENSDTWINDWVYRVADRQAYIEQLGTDRIEALGVNQHAYAAQADFGY
;
A
#
# COMPACT_ATOMS: atom_id res chain seq x y z
N MET A 1 25.33 -6.73 -37.86
CA MET A 1 26.62 -6.07 -37.63
C MET A 1 26.88 -6.18 -36.14
N ALA A 2 27.90 -6.98 -35.79
CA ALA A 2 28.24 -7.17 -34.37
C ALA A 2 29.24 -6.08 -34.00
N GLU A 3 28.82 -5.09 -33.24
CA GLU A 3 29.70 -4.05 -32.72
C GLU A 3 30.43 -4.54 -31.47
N PHE A 4 31.70 -4.25 -31.46
CA PHE A 4 32.69 -4.58 -30.44
C PHE A 4 32.30 -4.07 -29.07
N CYS A 5 32.14 -4.97 -28.13
CA CYS A 5 31.99 -4.65 -26.70
C CYS A 5 33.40 -4.66 -26.05
N PRO A 6 33.82 -3.58 -25.38
CA PRO A 6 35.12 -3.57 -24.72
C PRO A 6 35.18 -4.56 -23.56
N ARG A 7 36.23 -5.36 -23.50
CA ARG A 7 36.52 -6.25 -22.36
C ARG A 7 37.34 -5.49 -21.33
N VAL A 8 36.86 -5.46 -20.11
CA VAL A 8 37.58 -4.90 -18.96
C VAL A 8 38.04 -6.07 -18.08
N ARG A 9 39.34 -6.20 -17.84
CA ARG A 9 39.91 -7.18 -16.91
C ARG A 9 40.26 -6.49 -15.60
N ALA A 10 39.71 -7.01 -14.50
CA ALA A 10 40.18 -6.70 -13.15
C ALA A 10 40.40 -8.03 -12.44
N GLY A 11 41.65 -8.47 -12.33
CA GLY A 11 42.03 -9.77 -11.74
C GLY A 11 41.61 -10.97 -12.61
N SER A 12 41.23 -12.07 -11.99
CA SER A 12 40.87 -13.34 -12.65
C SER A 12 39.37 -13.44 -13.05
N VAL A 13 38.62 -12.35 -13.03
CA VAL A 13 37.19 -12.32 -13.36
C VAL A 13 36.97 -11.45 -14.59
N GLU A 14 36.32 -12.02 -15.59
CA GLU A 14 35.96 -11.33 -16.84
C GLU A 14 34.49 -10.83 -16.74
N TYR A 15 34.30 -9.54 -16.89
CA TYR A 15 32.98 -8.93 -16.88
C TYR A 15 32.54 -8.61 -18.31
N ARG A 16 31.31 -8.99 -18.68
CA ARG A 16 30.66 -8.55 -19.92
C ARG A 16 29.58 -7.54 -19.56
N ILE A 17 29.69 -6.36 -20.15
CA ILE A 17 28.60 -5.37 -20.10
C ILE A 17 27.74 -5.63 -21.33
N ILE A 18 26.46 -5.96 -21.10
CA ILE A 18 25.47 -6.13 -22.16
C ILE A 18 24.67 -4.83 -22.20
N ASP A 19 24.84 -4.05 -23.27
CA ASP A 19 24.07 -2.84 -23.51
C ASP A 19 22.80 -3.21 -24.30
N HIS A 20 21.64 -2.98 -23.71
CA HIS A 20 20.33 -3.24 -24.31
C HIS A 20 19.66 -2.00 -24.89
N GLY A 21 20.41 -0.89 -25.09
CA GLY A 21 19.89 0.36 -25.64
C GLY A 21 19.27 1.30 -24.57
N PRO A 22 18.74 2.46 -24.97
CA PRO A 22 18.49 3.59 -24.07
C PRO A 22 17.38 3.41 -23.04
N HIS A 23 16.71 2.26 -22.99
CA HIS A 23 15.57 2.01 -22.10
C HIS A 23 15.83 1.03 -20.96
N TRP A 24 17.02 0.43 -20.85
CA TRP A 24 17.36 -0.51 -19.78
C TRP A 24 18.73 -0.20 -19.18
N PRO A 25 18.87 -0.26 -17.85
CA PRO A 25 20.18 -0.14 -17.24
C PRO A 25 21.07 -1.31 -17.67
N PRO A 26 22.39 -1.09 -17.87
CA PRO A 26 23.30 -2.15 -18.29
C PRO A 26 23.37 -3.26 -17.24
N ILE A 27 23.24 -4.51 -17.68
CA ILE A 27 23.38 -5.69 -16.82
C ILE A 27 24.85 -6.11 -16.83
N VAL A 28 25.47 -6.15 -15.66
CA VAL A 28 26.81 -6.71 -15.47
C VAL A 28 26.68 -8.22 -15.24
N ALA A 29 26.96 -9.01 -16.26
CA ALA A 29 27.02 -10.46 -16.14
C ALA A 29 28.41 -10.92 -15.73
N CYS A 30 28.53 -11.66 -14.64
CA CYS A 30 29.76 -12.31 -14.20
C CYS A 30 29.79 -13.75 -14.75
N THR A 31 30.73 -14.07 -15.61
CA THR A 31 30.98 -15.46 -15.99
C THR A 31 32.15 -16.00 -15.16
N VAL A 32 31.88 -17.03 -14.38
CA VAL A 32 32.93 -17.79 -13.68
C VAL A 32 33.34 -18.95 -14.59
N ASP A 33 34.60 -18.99 -15.02
CA ASP A 33 35.11 -20.14 -15.74
C ASP A 33 35.14 -21.38 -14.83
N SER A 34 34.52 -22.45 -15.31
CA SER A 34 34.30 -23.71 -14.61
C SER A 34 35.52 -24.63 -14.61
N PHE A 35 36.69 -24.17 -14.19
CA PHE A 35 37.82 -25.04 -13.82
C PHE A 35 38.78 -24.28 -12.89
N GLY A 36 38.60 -24.46 -11.58
CA GLY A 36 39.56 -24.01 -10.58
C GLY A 36 39.01 -24.22 -9.17
N THR A 37 39.51 -25.26 -8.51
CA THR A 37 39.33 -25.54 -7.09
C THR A 37 40.03 -24.47 -6.22
N GLY A 38 39.56 -23.25 -6.27
CA GLY A 38 39.99 -22.16 -5.41
C GLY A 38 38.85 -21.84 -4.40
N LYS A 39 39.18 -21.94 -3.13
CA LYS A 39 38.25 -21.61 -2.01
C LYS A 39 37.69 -20.23 -2.21
N LEU A 40 36.36 -20.11 -2.26
CA LEU A 40 35.54 -18.89 -2.26
C LEU A 40 35.65 -18.11 -0.92
N ALA A 41 36.79 -18.11 -0.26
CA ALA A 41 36.92 -17.56 1.10
C ALA A 41 37.42 -16.11 1.19
N ASP A 42 37.92 -15.50 0.09
CA ASP A 42 38.65 -14.23 0.23
C ASP A 42 38.11 -13.02 -0.56
N CYS A 43 36.89 -13.05 -1.09
CA CYS A 43 36.36 -11.93 -1.86
C CYS A 43 35.28 -11.10 -1.16
N VAL A 44 34.93 -11.39 0.06
CA VAL A 44 34.10 -10.51 0.89
C VAL A 44 34.78 -10.41 2.27
N GLN A 45 35.77 -9.54 2.39
CA GLN A 45 35.92 -8.91 3.69
C GLN A 45 34.62 -8.12 3.92
N PRO A 46 33.81 -8.45 4.94
CA PRO A 46 32.78 -7.54 5.38
C PRO A 46 33.55 -6.33 5.90
N GLY A 47 33.68 -5.31 5.06
CA GLY A 47 34.05 -4.00 5.53
C GLY A 47 33.12 -3.74 6.71
N ALA A 48 33.71 -3.50 7.88
CA ALA A 48 33.01 -3.20 9.11
C ALA A 48 32.07 -2.03 8.81
N CYS A 49 30.87 -2.35 8.35
CA CYS A 49 29.78 -1.40 8.29
C CYS A 49 29.53 -1.02 9.74
N ASN A 50 30.01 0.17 10.09
CA ASN A 50 29.99 0.72 11.43
C ASN A 50 28.55 0.56 11.97
N THR A 51 28.40 -0.10 13.09
CA THR A 51 27.09 -0.31 13.75
C THR A 51 26.36 1.02 13.97
N LYS A 52 27.10 2.13 14.06
CA LYS A 52 26.55 3.50 14.08
C LYS A 52 25.93 3.90 12.73
N GLU A 53 26.52 3.55 11.60
CA GLU A 53 25.97 3.85 10.27
C GLU A 53 24.75 2.97 9.96
N ARG A 54 24.75 1.69 10.35
CA ARG A 54 23.54 0.85 10.29
C ARG A 54 22.42 1.40 11.16
N ARG A 55 22.73 1.90 12.36
CA ARG A 55 21.75 2.52 13.24
C ARG A 55 21.22 3.86 12.67
N LEU A 56 22.07 4.64 12.01
CA LEU A 56 21.68 5.89 11.33
C LEU A 56 20.81 5.63 10.09
N ILE A 57 21.11 4.59 9.33
CA ILE A 57 20.28 4.18 8.17
C ILE A 57 18.93 3.63 8.64
N SER A 58 18.90 2.86 9.74
CA SER A 58 17.69 2.36 10.37
C SER A 58 16.78 3.48 10.91
N MET A 59 17.36 4.49 11.58
CA MET A 59 16.61 5.66 12.02
C MET A 59 16.09 6.53 10.86
N ALA A 60 16.63 6.36 9.65
CA ALA A 60 16.22 7.14 8.48
C ALA A 60 14.82 6.80 7.96
N LYS A 61 14.21 5.65 8.32
CA LYS A 61 12.85 5.28 7.89
C LYS A 61 11.76 5.67 8.87
N LEU A 62 12.06 5.77 10.15
CA LEU A 62 11.10 6.28 11.12
C LEU A 62 10.82 7.76 10.83
N ARG A 63 9.55 8.10 10.69
CA ARG A 63 9.05 9.44 10.40
C ARG A 63 7.85 9.74 11.27
N SER A 64 7.59 11.02 11.50
CA SER A 64 6.26 11.46 11.90
C SER A 64 5.26 11.23 10.76
N MET A 65 3.98 11.15 11.06
CA MET A 65 2.94 11.05 10.02
C MET A 65 3.02 12.26 9.08
N HIS A 66 3.22 13.45 9.65
CA HIS A 66 3.35 14.69 8.89
C HIS A 66 4.49 14.62 7.88
N ASP A 67 5.70 14.25 8.32
CA ASP A 67 6.87 14.20 7.46
C ASP A 67 6.75 13.12 6.38
N ALA A 68 6.20 11.96 6.73
CA ALA A 68 5.99 10.87 5.76
C ALA A 68 5.05 11.30 4.63
N ILE A 69 3.92 11.95 4.95
CA ILE A 69 2.98 12.44 3.94
C ILE A 69 3.57 13.62 3.16
N ALA A 70 4.26 14.56 3.83
CA ALA A 70 4.90 15.69 3.17
C ALA A 70 5.94 15.26 2.14
N GLU A 71 6.79 14.28 2.51
CA GLU A 71 7.91 13.82 1.68
C GLU A 71 7.46 12.91 0.53
N PHE A 72 6.50 11.99 0.79
CA PHE A 72 6.22 10.90 -0.16
C PHE A 72 4.90 11.03 -0.91
N VAL A 73 4.00 11.92 -0.52
CA VAL A 73 2.70 12.13 -1.20
C VAL A 73 2.67 13.52 -1.84
N PRO A 74 3.24 13.71 -3.03
CA PRO A 74 3.11 14.99 -3.76
C PRO A 74 1.70 15.15 -4.34
N ASP A 75 1.32 16.39 -4.65
CA ASP A 75 0.11 16.66 -5.42
C ASP A 75 0.14 15.93 -6.76
N GLY A 76 -1.01 15.48 -7.22
CA GLY A 76 -1.17 14.70 -8.45
C GLY A 76 -0.74 13.23 -8.35
N ALA A 77 -0.22 12.77 -7.21
CA ALA A 77 0.21 11.38 -7.04
C ALA A 77 -0.95 10.38 -7.11
N SER A 78 -0.65 9.19 -7.60
CA SER A 78 -1.52 8.02 -7.42
C SER A 78 -1.21 7.35 -6.08
N VAL A 79 -2.23 7.26 -5.21
CA VAL A 79 -2.09 6.78 -3.83
C VAL A 79 -3.00 5.59 -3.61
N ALA A 80 -2.40 4.45 -3.26
CA ALA A 80 -3.14 3.25 -2.91
C ALA A 80 -3.35 3.17 -1.39
N LEU A 81 -4.63 3.04 -0.97
CA LEU A 81 -5.10 3.04 0.42
C LEU A 81 -6.22 2.00 0.60
N GLY A 82 -6.39 1.50 1.84
CA GLY A 82 -7.50 0.59 2.14
C GLY A 82 -7.45 -0.73 1.37
N LEU A 83 -6.26 -1.25 1.15
CA LEU A 83 -6.01 -2.45 0.33
C LEU A 83 -6.42 -3.75 1.03
N GLN A 84 -6.65 -3.71 2.34
CA GLN A 84 -7.07 -4.84 3.17
C GLN A 84 -8.60 -4.93 3.30
N LEU A 85 -9.30 -4.34 2.34
CA LEU A 85 -10.76 -4.21 2.28
C LEU A 85 -11.26 -3.34 3.45
N GLU A 86 -12.08 -3.90 4.32
CA GLU A 86 -12.71 -3.16 5.44
C GLU A 86 -11.84 -3.07 6.68
N GLN A 87 -10.66 -3.71 6.69
CA GLN A 87 -9.75 -3.77 7.84
C GLN A 87 -8.51 -2.92 7.60
N MET A 88 -7.94 -2.44 8.69
CA MET A 88 -6.65 -1.74 8.69
C MET A 88 -6.56 -0.65 7.61
N ILE A 89 -7.65 0.07 7.40
CA ILE A 89 -7.68 1.23 6.51
C ILE A 89 -6.88 2.35 7.18
N PRO A 90 -5.87 2.94 6.53
CA PRO A 90 -4.96 3.89 7.16
C PRO A 90 -5.59 5.29 7.31
N PHE A 91 -6.64 5.41 8.15
CA PHE A 91 -7.38 6.65 8.35
C PHE A 91 -6.50 7.80 8.84
N ALA A 92 -5.55 7.54 9.75
CA ALA A 92 -4.65 8.58 10.22
C ALA A 92 -3.81 9.19 9.09
N ALA A 93 -3.35 8.38 8.15
CA ALA A 93 -2.62 8.86 6.99
C ALA A 93 -3.53 9.63 6.02
N GLY A 94 -4.76 9.16 5.81
CA GLY A 94 -5.75 9.88 5.01
C GLY A 94 -6.12 11.23 5.61
N HIS A 95 -6.31 11.32 6.93
CA HIS A 95 -6.53 12.57 7.62
C HIS A 95 -5.33 13.53 7.49
N GLU A 96 -4.10 12.99 7.51
CA GLU A 96 -2.91 13.81 7.30
C GLU A 96 -2.81 14.34 5.87
N ILE A 97 -3.18 13.54 4.86
CA ILE A 97 -3.32 13.98 3.46
C ILE A 97 -4.30 15.17 3.37
N ILE A 98 -5.41 15.11 4.09
CA ILE A 98 -6.41 16.20 4.15
C ILE A 98 -5.82 17.43 4.84
N ARG A 99 -5.18 17.28 6.02
CA ARG A 99 -4.56 18.39 6.78
C ARG A 99 -3.51 19.13 5.98
N GLN A 100 -2.73 18.42 5.17
CA GLN A 100 -1.73 19.00 4.28
C GLN A 100 -2.32 19.56 2.97
N HIS A 101 -3.65 19.53 2.80
CA HIS A 101 -4.33 20.04 1.62
C HIS A 101 -3.81 19.47 0.30
N LYS A 102 -3.42 18.18 0.27
CA LYS A 102 -2.98 17.53 -0.97
C LYS A 102 -4.09 17.56 -2.02
N ARG A 103 -3.72 17.72 -3.29
CA ARG A 103 -4.66 17.94 -4.38
C ARG A 103 -4.34 17.07 -5.61
N GLY A 104 -5.35 16.88 -6.46
CA GLY A 104 -5.19 16.19 -7.76
C GLY A 104 -4.87 14.70 -7.64
N LEU A 105 -5.11 14.08 -6.48
CA LEU A 105 -4.74 12.70 -6.24
C LEU A 105 -5.58 11.72 -7.06
N THR A 106 -4.96 10.62 -7.47
CA THR A 106 -5.64 9.43 -7.95
C THR A 106 -5.71 8.42 -6.81
N LEU A 107 -6.88 8.21 -6.24
CA LEU A 107 -7.10 7.24 -5.17
C LEU A 107 -7.28 5.83 -5.74
N ILE A 108 -6.57 4.86 -5.20
CA ILE A 108 -6.61 3.45 -5.64
C ILE A 108 -6.93 2.57 -4.45
N GLY A 109 -8.00 1.78 -4.55
CA GLY A 109 -8.35 0.81 -3.51
C GLY A 109 -9.58 0.00 -3.85
N PRO A 110 -9.66 -1.28 -3.44
CA PRO A 110 -10.82 -2.12 -3.74
C PRO A 110 -12.07 -1.65 -3.00
N ILE A 111 -11.96 -1.47 -1.70
CA ILE A 111 -13.00 -0.96 -0.81
C ILE A 111 -12.29 -0.18 0.28
N SER A 112 -12.37 1.14 0.27
CA SER A 112 -11.68 2.01 1.22
C SER A 112 -12.62 2.70 2.18
N ASP A 113 -13.84 2.18 2.26
CA ASP A 113 -14.91 2.61 3.17
C ASP A 113 -15.10 4.14 3.12
N ILE A 114 -15.40 4.78 4.25
CA ILE A 114 -15.61 6.22 4.35
C ILE A 114 -14.33 7.05 4.14
N LEU A 115 -13.13 6.44 4.15
CA LEU A 115 -11.90 7.20 3.94
C LEU A 115 -11.85 7.86 2.56
N PHE A 116 -12.28 7.16 1.50
CA PHE A 116 -12.34 7.76 0.17
C PHE A 116 -13.39 8.87 0.10
N ASP A 117 -14.53 8.70 0.78
CA ASP A 117 -15.54 9.75 0.87
C ASP A 117 -15.01 11.02 1.56
N GLN A 118 -14.24 10.87 2.64
CA GLN A 118 -13.58 11.98 3.34
C GLN A 118 -12.55 12.70 2.46
N LEU A 119 -11.68 11.94 1.77
CA LEU A 119 -10.66 12.49 0.87
C LEU A 119 -11.28 13.24 -0.33
N VAL A 120 -12.37 12.71 -0.89
CA VAL A 120 -13.13 13.36 -1.95
C VAL A 120 -13.83 14.61 -1.42
N GLY A 121 -14.50 14.52 -0.26
CA GLY A 121 -15.17 15.64 0.39
C GLY A 121 -14.25 16.82 0.70
N ALA A 122 -13.00 16.52 1.09
CA ALA A 122 -11.95 17.50 1.32
C ALA A 122 -11.32 18.05 0.01
N GLY A 123 -11.75 17.58 -1.16
CA GLY A 123 -11.25 18.00 -2.46
C GLY A 123 -9.81 17.52 -2.76
N CYS A 124 -9.36 16.43 -2.15
CA CYS A 124 -8.03 15.89 -2.39
C CYS A 124 -7.95 15.10 -3.70
N ALA A 125 -9.05 14.46 -4.11
CA ALA A 125 -9.09 13.53 -5.24
C ALA A 125 -9.54 14.18 -6.55
N GLU A 126 -8.89 13.84 -7.64
CA GLU A 126 -9.31 14.10 -9.02
C GLU A 126 -9.82 12.83 -9.69
N LYS A 127 -9.25 11.68 -9.32
CA LYS A 127 -9.57 10.36 -9.88
C LYS A 127 -9.71 9.31 -8.81
N VAL A 128 -10.59 8.35 -9.06
CA VAL A 128 -10.77 7.17 -8.21
C VAL A 128 -10.74 5.91 -9.08
N ILE A 129 -9.92 4.94 -8.69
CA ILE A 129 -9.84 3.61 -9.28
C ILE A 129 -10.24 2.63 -8.20
N ALA A 130 -11.48 2.15 -8.23
CA ALA A 130 -12.03 1.35 -7.14
C ALA A 130 -13.03 0.30 -7.66
N ALA A 131 -13.25 -0.72 -6.83
CA ALA A 131 -14.36 -1.65 -7.05
C ALA A 131 -15.66 -1.11 -6.44
N TRP A 132 -15.54 -0.43 -5.31
CA TRP A 132 -16.66 0.16 -4.63
C TRP A 132 -16.20 1.30 -3.71
N VAL A 133 -17.01 2.37 -3.63
CA VAL A 133 -16.80 3.48 -2.70
C VAL A 133 -18.11 3.72 -1.95
N GLY A 134 -18.04 3.66 -0.64
CA GLY A 134 -19.23 3.85 0.19
C GLY A 134 -18.94 3.54 1.66
N ASN A 135 -19.94 3.79 2.49
CA ASN A 135 -19.98 3.34 3.87
C ASN A 135 -20.47 1.89 3.89
N VAL A 136 -19.62 0.95 4.24
CA VAL A 136 -19.93 -0.49 4.21
C VAL A 136 -21.11 -0.83 5.09
N MET A 137 -21.31 -0.11 6.22
CA MET A 137 -22.44 -0.30 7.11
C MET A 137 -23.75 0.30 6.57
N MET A 138 -23.68 1.47 5.93
CA MET A 138 -24.85 2.29 5.61
C MET A 138 -25.11 2.46 4.11
N GLY A 139 -24.17 2.07 3.25
CA GLY A 139 -24.29 2.09 1.81
C GLY A 139 -23.70 3.34 1.15
N SER A 140 -24.43 4.45 1.13
CA SER A 140 -24.02 5.63 0.35
C SER A 140 -22.84 6.40 0.94
N ALA A 141 -21.92 6.80 0.06
CA ALA A 141 -20.90 7.81 0.29
C ALA A 141 -21.39 9.12 -0.36
N TYR A 142 -21.78 10.09 0.44
CA TYR A 142 -22.48 11.27 -0.07
C TYR A 142 -21.55 12.26 -0.78
N ASN A 143 -20.34 12.48 -0.25
CA ASN A 143 -19.36 13.34 -0.89
C ASN A 143 -18.89 12.76 -2.24
N PHE A 144 -18.57 11.46 -2.26
CA PHE A 144 -18.19 10.77 -3.49
C PHE A 144 -19.29 10.84 -4.53
N ARG A 145 -20.54 10.58 -4.16
CA ARG A 145 -21.68 10.65 -5.05
C ARG A 145 -21.86 12.07 -5.62
N SER A 146 -21.82 13.08 -4.77
CA SER A 146 -21.94 14.48 -5.19
C SER A 146 -20.81 14.85 -6.14
N ALA A 147 -19.58 14.47 -5.83
CA ALA A 147 -18.42 14.78 -6.67
C ALA A 147 -18.50 14.13 -8.06
N VAL A 148 -19.04 12.91 -8.16
CA VAL A 148 -19.28 12.24 -9.46
C VAL A 148 -20.37 12.93 -10.25
N GLU A 149 -21.48 13.32 -9.59
CA GLU A 149 -22.65 13.89 -10.25
C GLU A 149 -22.46 15.38 -10.62
N GLN A 150 -21.68 16.13 -9.85
CA GLN A 150 -21.62 17.60 -9.95
C GLN A 150 -20.23 18.16 -10.22
N ASP A 151 -19.16 17.57 -9.68
CA ASP A 151 -17.83 18.15 -9.66
C ASP A 151 -16.88 17.51 -10.69
N GLY A 152 -17.35 16.52 -11.44
CA GLY A 152 -16.55 15.89 -12.52
C GLY A 152 -15.46 14.95 -12.05
N LEU A 153 -15.56 14.39 -10.83
CA LEU A 153 -14.64 13.35 -10.34
C LEU A 153 -14.59 12.18 -11.33
N GLN A 154 -13.40 11.84 -11.79
CA GLN A 154 -13.22 10.74 -12.72
C GLN A 154 -13.19 9.40 -11.98
N VAL A 155 -14.06 8.47 -12.35
CA VAL A 155 -14.15 7.15 -11.74
C VAL A 155 -13.86 6.06 -12.75
N PHE A 156 -12.87 5.22 -12.45
CA PHE A 156 -12.54 4.01 -13.22
C PHE A 156 -13.03 2.79 -12.43
N ASN A 157 -14.17 2.27 -12.86
CA ASN A 157 -14.77 1.12 -12.20
C ASN A 157 -13.96 -0.15 -12.45
N MET A 158 -13.60 -0.82 -11.38
CA MET A 158 -12.96 -2.12 -11.39
C MET A 158 -13.85 -3.13 -10.63
N THR A 159 -13.61 -4.40 -10.78
CA THR A 159 -14.07 -5.37 -9.77
C THR A 159 -12.94 -5.57 -8.76
N ASN A 160 -13.22 -6.09 -7.56
CA ASN A 160 -12.16 -6.44 -6.60
C ASN A 160 -11.09 -7.32 -7.26
N PHE A 161 -11.53 -8.28 -8.06
CA PHE A 161 -10.63 -9.20 -8.75
C PHE A 161 -9.80 -8.53 -9.85
N THR A 162 -10.41 -7.66 -10.69
CA THR A 162 -9.64 -6.98 -11.75
C THR A 162 -8.70 -5.91 -11.20
N LEU A 163 -9.04 -5.28 -10.07
CA LEU A 163 -8.11 -4.41 -9.37
C LEU A 163 -6.93 -5.20 -8.79
N ALA A 164 -7.21 -6.37 -8.18
CA ALA A 164 -6.16 -7.27 -7.73
C ALA A 164 -5.22 -7.68 -8.87
N LEU A 165 -5.77 -8.06 -10.04
CA LEU A 165 -4.97 -8.37 -11.23
C LEU A 165 -4.12 -7.20 -11.71
N ALA A 166 -4.67 -5.99 -11.70
CA ALA A 166 -3.95 -4.79 -12.12
C ALA A 166 -2.74 -4.51 -11.20
N LEU A 167 -2.93 -4.59 -9.88
CA LEU A 167 -1.85 -4.47 -8.89
C LEU A 167 -0.86 -5.64 -8.97
N GLN A 168 -1.37 -6.87 -9.17
CA GLN A 168 -0.51 -8.05 -9.35
C GLN A 168 0.36 -7.93 -10.60
N ALA A 169 -0.18 -7.42 -11.71
CA ALA A 169 0.60 -7.14 -12.92
C ALA A 169 1.74 -6.15 -12.64
N GLY A 170 1.42 -5.07 -11.90
CA GLY A 170 2.42 -4.10 -11.44
C GLY A 170 3.50 -4.74 -10.55
N ALA A 171 3.09 -5.55 -9.58
CA ALA A 171 3.98 -6.27 -8.68
C ALA A 171 4.92 -7.26 -9.40
N MET A 172 4.45 -7.88 -10.47
CA MET A 172 5.22 -8.79 -11.32
C MET A 172 6.10 -8.07 -12.35
N GLY A 173 5.93 -6.75 -12.53
CA GLY A 173 6.63 -5.99 -13.56
C GLY A 173 6.17 -6.31 -14.99
N VAL A 174 4.95 -6.86 -15.15
CA VAL A 174 4.36 -7.14 -16.48
C VAL A 174 3.35 -6.05 -16.87
N PRO A 175 3.16 -5.76 -18.16
CA PRO A 175 2.29 -4.66 -18.57
C PRO A 175 0.80 -4.93 -18.35
N PHE A 176 0.37 -6.18 -18.27
CA PHE A 176 -1.01 -6.60 -18.03
C PHE A 176 -1.09 -8.06 -17.59
N LEU A 177 -2.25 -8.45 -17.06
CA LEU A 177 -2.63 -9.85 -16.86
C LEU A 177 -3.94 -10.15 -17.59
N PRO A 178 -4.07 -11.34 -18.24
CA PRO A 178 -5.28 -11.74 -18.93
C PRO A 178 -6.32 -12.30 -17.95
N THR A 179 -7.62 -12.09 -18.27
CA THR A 179 -8.74 -12.65 -17.49
C THR A 179 -9.99 -12.84 -18.34
N LYS A 180 -10.84 -13.77 -17.93
CA LYS A 180 -12.23 -13.90 -18.38
C LYS A 180 -13.21 -13.10 -17.52
N SER A 181 -12.78 -12.63 -16.37
CA SER A 181 -13.61 -11.80 -15.49
C SER A 181 -14.02 -10.53 -16.22
N ALA A 182 -15.22 -10.05 -15.93
CA ALA A 182 -15.85 -8.89 -16.57
C ALA A 182 -16.25 -9.06 -18.05
N LEU A 183 -16.11 -10.25 -18.65
CA LEU A 183 -16.72 -10.53 -19.95
C LEU A 183 -18.25 -10.40 -19.86
N GLY A 184 -18.86 -9.70 -20.84
CA GLY A 184 -20.30 -9.48 -20.89
C GLY A 184 -20.83 -8.41 -19.92
N THR A 185 -19.95 -7.69 -19.20
CA THR A 185 -20.35 -6.59 -18.30
C THR A 185 -20.04 -5.22 -18.90
N ASP A 186 -20.73 -4.21 -18.41
CA ASP A 186 -20.51 -2.82 -18.84
C ASP A 186 -19.31 -2.16 -18.14
N THR A 187 -18.74 -2.78 -17.12
CA THR A 187 -17.56 -2.28 -16.39
C THR A 187 -16.37 -1.95 -17.28
N VAL A 188 -16.25 -2.67 -18.39
CA VAL A 188 -15.15 -2.52 -19.36
C VAL A 188 -15.40 -1.45 -20.43
N LYS A 189 -16.65 -0.99 -20.58
CA LYS A 189 -17.01 0.00 -21.62
C LYS A 189 -16.38 1.35 -21.32
N GLY A 190 -15.57 1.86 -22.26
CA GLY A 190 -14.88 3.14 -22.10
C GLY A 190 -13.81 3.16 -21.00
N ASN A 191 -13.49 2.02 -20.39
CA ASN A 191 -12.51 1.91 -19.35
C ASN A 191 -11.15 1.49 -19.92
N HIS A 192 -10.20 2.40 -19.95
CA HIS A 192 -8.86 2.21 -20.56
C HIS A 192 -7.96 1.21 -19.81
N PHE A 193 -8.41 0.66 -18.67
CA PHE A 193 -7.73 -0.44 -18.00
C PHE A 193 -7.98 -1.79 -18.67
N PHE A 194 -8.94 -1.89 -19.57
CA PHE A 194 -9.30 -3.13 -20.24
C PHE A 194 -9.05 -3.04 -21.73
N TYR A 195 -8.37 -4.04 -22.28
CA TYR A 195 -8.19 -4.23 -23.71
C TYR A 195 -8.53 -5.66 -24.09
N GLN A 196 -9.40 -5.85 -25.10
CA GLN A 196 -9.79 -7.19 -25.53
C GLN A 196 -8.64 -7.85 -26.29
N ILE A 197 -8.34 -9.07 -25.91
CA ILE A 197 -7.34 -9.94 -26.56
C ILE A 197 -7.92 -11.33 -26.79
N PHE A 198 -7.19 -12.16 -27.52
CA PHE A 198 -7.52 -13.58 -27.69
C PHE A 198 -6.40 -14.43 -27.12
N SER A 199 -6.79 -15.59 -26.53
CA SER A 199 -5.85 -16.61 -26.09
C SER A 199 -4.92 -17.02 -27.24
N PRO A 200 -3.60 -17.10 -27.02
CA PRO A 200 -2.69 -17.66 -28.02
C PRO A 200 -2.80 -19.19 -28.12
N PHE A 201 -3.47 -19.82 -27.16
CA PHE A 201 -3.68 -21.28 -27.10
C PHE A 201 -5.06 -21.64 -27.63
N GLU A 202 -5.23 -22.87 -28.13
CA GLU A 202 -6.52 -23.40 -28.56
C GLU A 202 -7.33 -23.95 -27.36
N PRO A 203 -8.67 -23.76 -27.33
CA PRO A 203 -9.43 -22.91 -28.25
C PRO A 203 -9.12 -21.43 -28.07
N LYS A 204 -9.15 -20.67 -29.18
CA LYS A 204 -8.94 -19.21 -29.13
C LYS A 204 -10.11 -18.52 -28.44
N GLU A 205 -9.97 -18.28 -27.16
CA GLU A 205 -10.99 -17.64 -26.34
C GLU A 205 -10.76 -16.13 -26.23
N SER A 206 -11.85 -15.37 -26.17
CA SER A 206 -11.80 -13.94 -25.88
C SER A 206 -11.46 -13.70 -24.40
N LEU A 207 -10.54 -12.78 -24.14
CA LEU A 207 -10.05 -12.41 -22.80
C LEU A 207 -9.98 -10.87 -22.70
N TRP A 208 -9.94 -10.37 -21.48
CA TRP A 208 -9.51 -9.01 -21.19
C TRP A 208 -8.05 -8.99 -20.73
N ALA A 209 -7.23 -8.16 -21.34
CA ALA A 209 -5.96 -7.74 -20.77
C ALA A 209 -6.25 -6.62 -19.79
N VAL A 210 -5.98 -6.86 -18.51
CA VAL A 210 -6.11 -5.86 -17.45
C VAL A 210 -4.77 -5.17 -17.26
N ARG A 211 -4.73 -3.87 -17.57
CA ARG A 211 -3.50 -3.05 -17.52
C ARG A 211 -2.92 -2.99 -16.11
N ALA A 212 -1.60 -3.08 -15.99
CA ALA A 212 -0.89 -2.94 -14.73
C ALA A 212 -1.14 -1.58 -14.06
N LEU A 213 -1.31 -1.61 -12.74
CA LEU A 213 -1.31 -0.44 -11.86
C LEU A 213 0.00 -0.41 -11.07
N ASN A 214 0.69 0.72 -11.13
CA ASN A 214 1.90 0.99 -10.37
C ASN A 214 1.69 2.30 -9.59
N PRO A 215 1.12 2.26 -8.39
CA PRO A 215 0.91 3.45 -7.57
C PRO A 215 2.20 4.21 -7.31
N ASP A 216 2.14 5.55 -7.30
CA ASP A 216 3.28 6.36 -6.87
C ASP A 216 3.58 6.11 -5.40
N VAL A 217 2.52 5.96 -4.59
CA VAL A 217 2.63 5.68 -3.17
C VAL A 217 1.59 4.63 -2.77
N THR A 218 2.00 3.64 -2.00
CA THR A 218 1.09 2.75 -1.26
C THR A 218 1.25 3.00 0.23
N ILE A 219 0.13 3.25 0.91
CA ILE A 219 0.08 3.44 2.36
C ILE A 219 -0.70 2.29 2.96
N VAL A 220 -0.07 1.54 3.84
CA VAL A 220 -0.69 0.40 4.52
C VAL A 220 -0.63 0.55 6.02
N HIS A 221 -1.65 0.03 6.69
CA HIS A 221 -1.66 -0.10 8.15
C HIS A 221 -1.36 -1.55 8.53
N VAL A 222 -0.52 -1.73 9.55
CA VAL A 222 -0.08 -3.06 10.03
C VAL A 222 -0.08 -3.10 11.54
N GLN A 223 -0.06 -4.30 12.10
CA GLN A 223 0.00 -4.46 13.55
C GLN A 223 1.35 -4.05 14.12
N ARG A 224 2.46 -4.49 13.51
CA ARG A 224 3.81 -4.25 14.02
C ARG A 224 4.79 -3.97 12.90
N ALA A 225 5.77 -3.10 13.17
CA ALA A 225 6.93 -2.93 12.32
C ALA A 225 8.19 -2.73 13.15
N ASP A 226 9.35 -2.98 12.57
CA ASP A 226 10.61 -2.53 13.12
C ASP A 226 11.05 -1.18 12.50
N ALA A 227 12.07 -0.58 13.07
CA ALA A 227 12.61 0.70 12.57
C ALA A 227 13.20 0.59 11.15
N GLU A 228 13.49 -0.61 10.67
CA GLU A 228 14.01 -0.90 9.31
C GLU A 228 12.90 -1.08 8.29
N GLY A 229 11.64 -1.16 8.73
CA GLY A 229 10.47 -1.28 7.89
C GLY A 229 10.04 -2.72 7.60
N ASN A 230 10.63 -3.71 8.26
CA ASN A 230 10.06 -5.05 8.20
C ASN A 230 8.77 -5.06 9.01
N ALA A 231 7.68 -5.54 8.43
CA ALA A 231 6.38 -5.45 9.06
C ALA A 231 5.70 -6.82 9.20
N HIS A 232 5.19 -7.06 10.39
CA HIS A 232 4.26 -8.13 10.68
C HIS A 232 2.84 -7.70 10.35
N CYS A 233 2.13 -8.54 9.62
CA CYS A 233 0.71 -8.38 9.42
C CYS A 233 0.02 -9.75 9.48
N TRP A 234 -1.20 -9.78 10.03
CA TRP A 234 -2.07 -10.96 10.03
C TRP A 234 -3.52 -10.55 9.91
N GLY A 235 -4.37 -11.50 9.54
CA GLY A 235 -5.76 -11.27 9.25
C GLY A 235 -6.06 -11.23 7.77
N ASN A 236 -6.90 -10.31 7.34
CA ASN A 236 -7.23 -10.14 5.94
C ASN A 236 -6.19 -9.26 5.23
N PHE A 237 -5.51 -9.80 4.25
CA PHE A 237 -4.54 -9.05 3.46
C PHE A 237 -5.18 -8.32 2.26
N GLY A 238 -6.38 -8.73 1.84
CA GLY A 238 -6.99 -8.18 0.63
C GLY A 238 -6.04 -8.21 -0.57
N VAL A 239 -5.66 -7.03 -1.05
CA VAL A 239 -4.70 -6.81 -2.14
C VAL A 239 -3.46 -6.01 -1.68
N MET A 240 -3.19 -6.03 -0.37
CA MET A 240 -2.11 -5.26 0.24
C MET A 240 -0.74 -5.68 -0.30
N LEU A 241 -0.49 -7.00 -0.42
CA LEU A 241 0.80 -7.51 -0.86
C LEU A 241 1.14 -7.10 -2.29
N GLU A 242 0.14 -7.14 -3.16
CA GLU A 242 0.24 -6.69 -4.55
C GLU A 242 0.47 -5.18 -4.60
N GLY A 243 -0.30 -4.41 -3.83
CA GLY A 243 -0.18 -2.95 -3.78
C GLY A 243 1.18 -2.47 -3.27
N VAL A 244 1.72 -3.12 -2.24
CA VAL A 244 3.06 -2.82 -1.70
C VAL A 244 4.15 -3.11 -2.74
N ARG A 245 4.06 -4.25 -3.45
CA ARG A 245 5.06 -4.65 -4.45
C ARG A 245 4.95 -3.88 -5.76
N ALA A 246 3.76 -3.40 -6.10
CA ALA A 246 3.52 -2.62 -7.32
C ALA A 246 3.92 -1.15 -7.19
N ALA A 247 4.01 -0.63 -5.96
CA ALA A 247 4.23 0.78 -5.69
C ALA A 247 5.69 1.21 -5.93
N LYS A 248 5.85 2.49 -6.31
CA LYS A 248 7.17 3.13 -6.36
C LYS A 248 7.69 3.46 -4.96
N ARG A 249 6.79 3.75 -4.02
CA ARG A 249 7.08 4.10 -2.63
C ARG A 249 6.06 3.49 -1.69
N VAL A 250 6.51 3.08 -0.50
CA VAL A 250 5.66 2.45 0.52
C VAL A 250 5.82 3.17 1.85
N ILE A 251 4.69 3.56 2.43
CA ILE A 251 4.59 4.05 3.80
C ILE A 251 3.89 2.98 4.64
N VAL A 252 4.54 2.51 5.67
CA VAL A 252 3.97 1.58 6.66
C VAL A 252 3.57 2.37 7.90
N VAL A 253 2.29 2.33 8.23
CA VAL A 253 1.73 2.85 9.48
C VAL A 253 1.53 1.66 10.40
N ALA A 254 2.14 1.65 11.58
CA ALA A 254 2.08 0.53 12.50
C ALA A 254 1.43 0.92 13.83
N GLU A 255 0.66 -0.01 14.41
CA GLU A 255 0.13 0.17 15.78
C GLU A 255 1.27 0.27 16.80
N GLU A 256 2.35 -0.49 16.59
CA GLU A 256 3.52 -0.47 17.47
C GLU A 256 4.82 -0.70 16.69
N ILE A 257 5.87 -0.02 17.14
CA ILE A 257 7.23 -0.27 16.69
C ILE A 257 7.91 -1.20 17.67
N VAL A 258 8.41 -2.32 17.17
CA VAL A 258 9.04 -3.37 17.99
C VAL A 258 10.52 -3.54 17.62
N ALA A 259 11.25 -4.22 18.49
CA ALA A 259 12.63 -4.59 18.19
C ALA A 259 12.71 -5.57 17.01
N ALA A 260 13.80 -5.50 16.24
CA ALA A 260 13.98 -6.36 15.05
C ALA A 260 13.94 -7.86 15.38
N GLU A 261 14.35 -8.24 16.60
CA GLU A 261 14.30 -9.62 17.09
C GLU A 261 12.86 -10.14 17.19
N VAL A 262 11.89 -9.27 17.52
CA VAL A 262 10.47 -9.64 17.56
C VAL A 262 9.98 -9.97 16.14
N ILE A 263 10.38 -9.17 15.15
CA ILE A 263 10.02 -9.43 13.75
C ILE A 263 10.69 -10.72 13.25
N SER A 264 11.97 -10.90 13.52
CA SER A 264 12.72 -12.07 13.06
C SER A 264 12.33 -13.38 13.77
N SER A 265 11.68 -13.30 14.95
CA SER A 265 11.21 -14.49 15.68
C SER A 265 10.00 -15.17 15.02
N ASP A 266 9.25 -14.46 14.16
CA ASP A 266 8.14 -15.02 13.38
C ASP A 266 8.19 -14.55 11.92
N PRO A 267 9.09 -15.12 11.11
CA PRO A 267 9.28 -14.70 9.73
C PRO A 267 8.05 -14.95 8.85
N ASN A 268 7.15 -15.87 9.23
CA ASN A 268 5.93 -16.14 8.48
C ASN A 268 4.93 -14.98 8.53
N ARG A 269 5.00 -14.12 9.55
CA ARG A 269 4.19 -12.89 9.64
C ARG A 269 4.87 -11.69 9.00
N THR A 270 6.15 -11.78 8.64
CA THR A 270 6.88 -10.70 7.96
C THR A 270 6.48 -10.64 6.49
N VAL A 271 5.33 -10.04 6.23
CA VAL A 271 4.74 -9.99 4.88
C VAL A 271 5.25 -8.80 4.05
N ILE A 272 5.76 -7.76 4.73
CA ILE A 272 6.38 -6.60 4.09
C ILE A 272 7.85 -6.55 4.52
N PRO A 273 8.78 -6.88 3.61
CA PRO A 273 10.20 -6.75 3.90
C PRO A 273 10.65 -5.28 3.85
N GLY A 274 11.52 -4.89 4.75
CA GLY A 274 11.94 -3.51 4.95
C GLY A 274 12.49 -2.85 3.68
N PHE A 275 13.16 -3.59 2.79
CA PHE A 275 13.73 -3.01 1.57
C PHE A 275 12.67 -2.41 0.60
N LEU A 276 11.40 -2.77 0.73
CA LEU A 276 10.30 -2.16 -0.03
C LEU A 276 9.80 -0.86 0.60
N VAL A 277 10.11 -0.61 1.88
CA VAL A 277 9.52 0.47 2.69
C VAL A 277 10.38 1.72 2.66
N ASN A 278 9.76 2.86 2.40
CA ASN A 278 10.39 4.18 2.38
C ASN A 278 10.24 4.92 3.72
N ALA A 279 9.09 4.76 4.37
CA ALA A 279 8.83 5.34 5.68
C ALA A 279 8.04 4.40 6.58
N VAL A 280 8.35 4.45 7.88
CA VAL A 280 7.62 3.78 8.95
C VAL A 280 7.10 4.83 9.91
N VAL A 281 5.83 4.74 10.24
CA VAL A 281 5.16 5.68 11.16
C VAL A 281 4.50 4.87 12.27
N GLU A 282 4.88 5.14 13.52
CA GLU A 282 4.14 4.62 14.65
C GLU A 282 2.85 5.43 14.84
N CYS A 283 1.73 4.77 14.83
CA CYS A 283 0.43 5.43 14.97
C CYS A 283 -0.60 4.47 15.55
N ARG A 284 -0.64 4.41 16.89
CA ARG A 284 -1.63 3.63 17.60
C ARG A 284 -3.04 4.11 17.28
N TYR A 285 -3.95 3.16 17.07
CA TYR A 285 -5.32 3.41 16.59
C TYR A 285 -5.36 4.13 15.22
N GLY A 286 -4.31 4.04 14.43
CA GLY A 286 -4.19 4.73 13.16
C GLY A 286 -5.19 4.29 12.10
N ALA A 287 -5.78 3.10 12.25
CA ALA A 287 -6.83 2.60 11.38
C ALA A 287 -8.26 2.88 11.87
N HIS A 288 -8.48 3.33 13.13
CA HIS A 288 -9.83 3.64 13.59
C HIS A 288 -10.56 4.61 12.64
N PRO A 289 -11.82 4.40 12.29
CA PRO A 289 -12.80 3.46 12.85
C PRO A 289 -12.75 2.03 12.29
N SER A 290 -11.88 1.74 11.34
CA SER A 290 -11.63 0.41 10.82
C SER A 290 -10.97 -0.49 11.88
N PRO A 291 -11.29 -1.79 11.94
CA PRO A 291 -10.72 -2.69 12.93
C PRO A 291 -9.27 -3.04 12.64
N VAL A 292 -8.50 -3.33 13.69
CA VAL A 292 -7.17 -3.95 13.60
C VAL A 292 -7.19 -5.27 14.35
N GLN A 293 -7.07 -6.36 13.63
CA GLN A 293 -7.19 -7.69 14.20
C GLN A 293 -6.15 -7.93 15.29
N GLY A 294 -6.62 -8.30 16.48
CA GLY A 294 -5.79 -8.52 17.66
C GLY A 294 -5.54 -7.26 18.51
N TYR A 295 -6.04 -6.10 18.11
CA TYR A 295 -5.90 -4.82 18.82
C TYR A 295 -7.25 -4.21 19.19
N TYR A 296 -8.12 -3.94 18.23
CA TYR A 296 -9.44 -3.36 18.47
C TYR A 296 -10.43 -3.72 17.37
N SER A 297 -11.69 -3.72 17.75
CA SER A 297 -12.84 -3.99 16.89
C SER A 297 -13.20 -2.78 16.04
N ARG A 298 -14.06 -2.98 15.05
CA ARG A 298 -14.67 -1.92 14.26
C ARG A 298 -15.56 -1.04 15.15
N ASP A 299 -15.48 0.26 14.95
CA ASP A 299 -16.38 1.23 15.60
C ASP A 299 -17.61 1.47 14.71
N ASP A 300 -18.59 0.59 14.83
CA ASP A 300 -19.82 0.66 14.01
C ASP A 300 -20.61 1.93 14.27
N ASP A 301 -20.63 2.43 15.50
CA ASP A 301 -21.33 3.66 15.86
C ASP A 301 -20.72 4.86 15.13
N PHE A 302 -19.39 4.91 14.99
CA PHE A 302 -18.73 5.97 14.24
C PHE A 302 -19.14 5.99 12.75
N PHE A 303 -19.30 4.82 12.14
CA PHE A 303 -19.79 4.72 10.77
C PHE A 303 -21.25 5.21 10.63
N HIS A 304 -22.10 4.92 11.61
CA HIS A 304 -23.47 5.41 11.67
C HIS A 304 -23.50 6.94 11.85
N GLU A 305 -22.72 7.47 12.78
CA GLU A 305 -22.59 8.91 13.06
C GLU A 305 -22.12 9.67 11.82
N TYR A 306 -21.02 9.21 11.20
CA TYR A 306 -20.49 9.77 9.95
C TYR A 306 -21.57 9.85 8.86
N HIS A 307 -22.28 8.74 8.64
CA HIS A 307 -23.34 8.68 7.63
C HIS A 307 -24.48 9.66 7.93
N ALA A 308 -24.90 9.77 9.19
CA ALA A 308 -25.97 10.67 9.58
C ALA A 308 -25.57 12.15 9.39
N GLU A 309 -24.36 12.49 9.77
CA GLU A 309 -23.86 13.87 9.77
C GLU A 309 -23.47 14.35 8.37
N THR A 310 -22.98 13.48 7.48
CA THR A 310 -22.45 13.88 6.17
C THR A 310 -23.45 13.87 5.02
N LYS A 311 -24.74 13.70 5.29
CA LYS A 311 -25.81 13.68 4.27
C LYS A 311 -25.92 14.96 3.45
N LYS A 312 -25.54 16.09 4.02
CA LYS A 312 -25.53 17.40 3.36
C LYS A 312 -24.10 17.91 3.26
N LYS A 313 -23.77 18.59 2.16
CA LYS A 313 -22.43 19.09 1.91
C LYS A 313 -21.92 20.00 3.03
N GLU A 314 -22.74 20.92 3.52
CA GLU A 314 -22.38 21.85 4.57
C GLU A 314 -22.02 21.14 5.88
N ASN A 315 -22.74 20.06 6.20
CA ASN A 315 -22.48 19.25 7.37
C ASN A 315 -21.19 18.41 7.19
N SER A 316 -20.96 17.91 5.97
CA SER A 316 -19.73 17.20 5.66
C SER A 316 -18.49 18.09 5.79
N ASP A 317 -18.57 19.33 5.32
CA ASP A 317 -17.48 20.31 5.49
C ASP A 317 -17.24 20.62 6.97
N THR A 318 -18.31 20.72 7.76
CA THR A 318 -18.24 20.88 9.23
C THR A 318 -17.58 19.66 9.86
N TRP A 319 -17.99 18.45 9.47
CA TRP A 319 -17.41 17.21 9.97
C TRP A 319 -15.88 17.13 9.70
N ILE A 320 -15.48 17.40 8.46
CA ILE A 320 -14.04 17.41 8.08
C ILE A 320 -13.27 18.46 8.89
N ASN A 321 -13.86 19.64 9.09
CA ASN A 321 -13.24 20.67 9.91
C ASN A 321 -13.05 20.21 11.35
N ASP A 322 -14.06 19.62 11.97
CA ASP A 322 -14.07 19.28 13.38
C ASP A 322 -13.26 18.01 13.68
N TRP A 323 -13.29 17.01 12.78
CA TRP A 323 -12.61 15.73 12.98
C TRP A 323 -11.21 15.63 12.33
N VAL A 324 -10.87 16.56 11.43
CA VAL A 324 -9.59 16.51 10.73
C VAL A 324 -8.79 17.80 10.88
N TYR A 325 -9.32 18.96 10.49
CA TYR A 325 -8.52 20.21 10.50
C TYR A 325 -8.25 20.76 11.90
N ARG A 326 -9.23 20.65 12.81
CA ARG A 326 -9.06 21.12 14.21
C ARG A 326 -8.35 20.13 15.09
N VAL A 327 -8.12 18.93 14.61
CA VAL A 327 -7.44 17.86 15.34
C VAL A 327 -5.98 17.82 14.89
N ALA A 328 -5.06 18.11 15.80
CA ALA A 328 -3.64 18.28 15.46
C ALA A 328 -2.98 16.97 14.98
N ASP A 329 -3.30 15.88 15.66
CA ASP A 329 -2.71 14.55 15.41
C ASP A 329 -3.65 13.42 15.83
N ARG A 330 -3.15 12.19 15.76
CA ARG A 330 -3.97 11.01 16.13
C ARG A 330 -4.28 10.94 17.62
N GLN A 331 -3.41 11.44 18.47
CA GLN A 331 -3.64 11.47 19.91
C GLN A 331 -4.80 12.41 20.24
N ALA A 332 -4.81 13.62 19.70
CA ALA A 332 -5.90 14.58 19.86
C ALA A 332 -7.24 14.03 19.31
N TYR A 333 -7.19 13.24 18.21
CA TYR A 333 -8.36 12.55 17.68
C TYR A 333 -8.94 11.55 18.68
N ILE A 334 -8.10 10.76 19.33
CA ILE A 334 -8.52 9.77 20.34
C ILE A 334 -9.09 10.47 21.58
N GLU A 335 -8.50 11.58 21.99
CA GLU A 335 -9.01 12.38 23.10
C GLU A 335 -10.40 12.97 22.80
N GLN A 336 -10.63 13.45 21.58
CA GLN A 336 -11.92 13.94 21.13
C GLN A 336 -12.97 12.82 21.04
N LEU A 337 -12.57 11.63 20.58
CA LEU A 337 -13.45 10.45 20.50
C LEU A 337 -13.89 9.97 21.89
N GLY A 338 -13.00 10.10 22.87
CA GLY A 338 -13.19 9.63 24.24
C GLY A 338 -12.50 8.31 24.52
N THR A 339 -11.70 8.28 25.59
CA THR A 339 -10.92 7.10 25.99
C THR A 339 -11.79 5.89 26.27
N ASP A 340 -12.94 6.08 26.93
CA ASP A 340 -13.88 4.99 27.27
C ASP A 340 -14.39 4.27 26.01
N ARG A 341 -14.65 5.03 24.91
CA ARG A 341 -15.08 4.45 23.62
C ARG A 341 -13.99 3.60 23.02
N ILE A 342 -12.76 4.10 23.00
CA ILE A 342 -11.61 3.37 22.48
C ILE A 342 -11.30 2.10 23.30
N GLU A 343 -11.41 2.18 24.63
CA GLU A 343 -11.19 1.03 25.51
C GLU A 343 -12.26 -0.04 25.29
N ALA A 344 -13.51 0.35 25.06
CA ALA A 344 -14.61 -0.57 24.76
C ALA A 344 -14.41 -1.33 23.42
N LEU A 345 -13.68 -0.77 22.49
CA LEU A 345 -13.33 -1.42 21.21
C LEU A 345 -12.18 -2.44 21.39
N GLY A 346 -11.42 -2.37 22.47
CA GLY A 346 -10.30 -3.27 22.74
C GLY A 346 -10.72 -4.73 22.68
N VAL A 347 -9.96 -5.55 21.95
CA VAL A 347 -10.22 -6.98 21.91
C VAL A 347 -9.71 -7.65 23.20
N ASN A 348 -10.52 -8.54 23.77
CA ASN A 348 -10.08 -9.35 24.89
C ASN A 348 -8.91 -10.22 24.46
N GLN A 349 -7.91 -10.35 25.34
CA GLN A 349 -6.84 -11.31 25.11
C GLN A 349 -7.44 -12.72 25.11
N HIS A 350 -7.52 -13.32 23.95
CA HIS A 350 -7.84 -14.72 23.83
C HIS A 350 -6.56 -15.53 24.07
N ALA A 351 -6.69 -16.65 24.80
CA ALA A 351 -5.63 -17.67 24.81
C ALA A 351 -5.52 -18.20 23.37
N TYR A 352 -4.47 -17.80 22.68
CA TYR A 352 -4.17 -18.37 21.36
C TYR A 352 -3.90 -19.87 21.54
N ALA A 353 -4.25 -20.66 20.53
CA ALA A 353 -3.79 -22.04 20.45
C ALA A 353 -2.27 -22.08 20.65
N ALA A 354 -1.78 -23.10 21.32
CA ALA A 354 -0.35 -23.31 21.48
C ALA A 354 0.34 -23.23 20.11
N GLN A 355 1.50 -22.57 20.08
CA GLN A 355 2.28 -22.48 18.85
C GLN A 355 2.52 -23.88 18.31
N ALA A 356 2.21 -24.10 17.04
CA ALA A 356 2.47 -25.40 16.43
C ALA A 356 3.99 -25.62 16.34
N ASP A 357 4.44 -26.77 16.78
CA ASP A 357 5.78 -27.25 16.50
C ASP A 357 5.79 -27.77 15.06
N PHE A 358 6.46 -27.07 14.17
CA PHE A 358 6.58 -27.45 12.76
C PHE A 358 7.71 -28.48 12.52
N GLY A 359 8.45 -28.91 13.55
CA GLY A 359 9.42 -29.98 13.49
C GLY A 359 10.73 -29.62 12.75
N TYR A 360 11.11 -28.35 12.71
CA TYR A 360 12.39 -27.90 12.17
C TYR A 360 13.09 -26.85 13.03
#